data_91a44f84d402c20110382741d6e84b3f
#
_entry.id   91a44f84d402c20110382741d6e84b3f
#
_cell.length_a   1.000
_cell.length_b   1.000
_cell.length_c   1.000
_cell.angle_alpha   90.00
_cell.angle_beta   90.00
_cell.angle_gamma   90.00
#
_symmetry.space_group_name_H-M   'P 1'
#
loop_
_entity.id
_entity.type
_entity.pdbx_description
1 polymer ?
#
loop_
_entity_poly.entity_id
_entity_poly.type
_entity_poly.pdbx_seq_one_letter_code
_entity_poly.pdbx_strand_id
1 'polypeptide(L)'
;MNPAIPQRVAVLSLLRQTDDGPDLTGHLLTFGPQELLDLYRRVWGLLWISRPELVEWAHPLRGWLDEEEQSTNRLAAVHAVTRAALETGLLELTADADPSWRSETDVLGFLVTELRSRGAREALGQVHTPPEMCDLMACMTLSGEDLPEGAWLGEPAAGTGGLVRAAAQYLRESGRDPRAYVWAMNDLDPISSACCAVNAVVWDLGRRVLISCTDTLHEGDGTERALAERTAIFARRDELIGRAQTIAATYEAISEVEDLISRGPGPAKVS
;
A
#
# COMPACT_ATOMS: atom_id res chain seq x y z
N MET A 1 -6.93 4.60 -19.97
CA MET A 1 -5.62 4.25 -19.36
C MET A 1 -5.48 2.74 -19.39
N ASN A 2 -4.32 2.18 -19.70
CA ASN A 2 -4.10 0.76 -19.48
C ASN A 2 -3.84 0.54 -17.98
N PRO A 3 -4.76 -0.05 -17.22
CA PRO A 3 -4.64 -0.18 -15.76
C PRO A 3 -3.49 -1.10 -15.35
N ALA A 4 -2.96 -1.86 -16.29
CA ALA A 4 -1.92 -2.85 -16.01
C ALA A 4 -0.63 -2.23 -15.47
N ILE A 5 -0.23 -1.03 -15.91
CA ILE A 5 1.04 -0.42 -15.50
C ILE A 5 0.98 0.07 -14.05
N PRO A 6 0.03 0.94 -13.64
CA PRO A 6 -0.06 1.37 -12.26
C PRO A 6 -0.21 0.21 -11.26
N GLN A 7 -0.94 -0.84 -11.65
CA GLN A 7 -1.16 -2.02 -10.81
C GLN A 7 0.14 -2.76 -10.46
N ARG A 8 1.08 -2.91 -11.41
CA ARG A 8 2.38 -3.59 -11.18
C ARG A 8 3.35 -2.68 -10.46
N VAL A 9 3.41 -1.43 -10.85
CA VAL A 9 4.27 -0.44 -10.18
C VAL A 9 3.86 -0.28 -8.72
N ALA A 10 2.56 -0.22 -8.41
CA ALA A 10 2.06 -0.11 -7.04
C ALA A 10 2.60 -1.22 -6.13
N VAL A 11 2.55 -2.49 -6.56
CA VAL A 11 3.02 -3.60 -5.72
C VAL A 11 4.55 -3.63 -5.60
N LEU A 12 5.27 -3.30 -6.66
CA LEU A 12 6.73 -3.21 -6.62
C LEU A 12 7.20 -2.09 -5.67
N SER A 13 6.50 -0.96 -5.65
CA SER A 13 6.81 0.16 -4.75
C SER A 13 6.61 -0.17 -3.26
N LEU A 14 5.93 -1.27 -2.94
CA LEU A 14 5.78 -1.76 -1.57
C LEU A 14 6.98 -2.60 -1.10
N LEU A 15 7.88 -2.99 -2.00
CA LEU A 15 9.09 -3.75 -1.67
C LEU A 15 10.13 -2.84 -1.02
N ARG A 16 11.01 -3.43 -0.23
CA ARG A 16 12.12 -2.72 0.43
C ARG A 16 13.42 -3.46 0.17
N GLN A 17 14.43 -2.72 -0.24
CA GLN A 17 15.81 -3.17 -0.25
C GLN A 17 16.37 -3.09 1.16
N THR A 18 17.01 -4.13 1.64
CA THR A 18 17.73 -4.12 2.92
C THR A 18 19.23 -3.94 2.64
N ASP A 19 19.93 -3.18 3.50
CA ASP A 19 21.36 -2.84 3.31
C ASP A 19 22.26 -4.08 3.17
N ASP A 20 21.96 -5.12 3.93
CA ASP A 20 22.69 -6.39 3.92
C ASP A 20 22.01 -7.47 3.03
N GLY A 21 20.93 -7.11 2.34
CA GLY A 21 20.17 -8.02 1.49
C GLY A 21 20.78 -8.21 0.10
N PRO A 22 20.39 -9.29 -0.61
CA PRO A 22 20.76 -9.45 -2.01
C PRO A 22 20.19 -8.31 -2.86
N ASP A 23 20.80 -8.05 -4.01
CA ASP A 23 20.25 -7.13 -5.01
C ASP A 23 18.83 -7.55 -5.39
N LEU A 24 17.85 -6.78 -4.89
CA LEU A 24 16.44 -7.07 -5.08
C LEU A 24 16.05 -6.96 -6.56
N THR A 25 16.57 -5.96 -7.27
CA THR A 25 16.32 -5.76 -8.69
C THR A 25 16.82 -6.95 -9.51
N GLY A 26 18.08 -7.31 -9.33
CA GLY A 26 18.69 -8.45 -10.05
C GLY A 26 17.96 -9.76 -9.75
N HIS A 27 17.58 -9.97 -8.48
CA HIS A 27 16.81 -11.16 -8.08
C HIS A 27 15.44 -11.22 -8.74
N LEU A 28 14.67 -10.15 -8.72
CA LEU A 28 13.34 -10.09 -9.31
C LEU A 28 13.36 -10.24 -10.85
N LEU A 29 14.42 -9.79 -11.50
CA LEU A 29 14.61 -9.97 -12.93
C LEU A 29 14.79 -11.44 -13.36
N THR A 30 15.09 -12.35 -12.43
CA THR A 30 15.16 -13.80 -12.68
C THR A 30 13.79 -14.49 -12.62
N PHE A 31 12.76 -13.83 -12.08
CA PHE A 31 11.44 -14.44 -11.85
C PHE A 31 10.67 -14.59 -13.16
N GLY A 32 10.05 -15.74 -13.32
CA GLY A 32 9.06 -15.99 -14.37
C GLY A 32 7.70 -15.33 -14.06
N PRO A 33 6.77 -15.33 -15.04
CA PRO A 33 5.48 -14.67 -14.88
C PRO A 33 4.65 -15.18 -13.69
N GLN A 34 4.69 -16.50 -13.42
CA GLN A 34 3.95 -17.10 -12.31
C GLN A 34 4.58 -16.75 -10.95
N GLU A 35 5.89 -16.77 -10.86
CA GLU A 35 6.62 -16.41 -9.63
C GLU A 35 6.37 -14.95 -9.25
N LEU A 36 6.30 -14.04 -10.24
CA LEU A 36 5.92 -12.65 -10.02
C LEU A 36 4.48 -12.50 -9.53
N LEU A 37 3.54 -13.26 -10.09
CA LEU A 37 2.16 -13.27 -9.62
C LEU A 37 2.06 -13.72 -8.16
N ASP A 38 2.76 -14.79 -7.81
CA ASP A 38 2.78 -15.33 -6.45
C ASP A 38 3.45 -14.36 -5.48
N LEU A 39 4.52 -13.68 -5.90
CA LEU A 39 5.14 -12.59 -5.14
C LEU A 39 4.13 -11.48 -4.87
N TYR A 40 3.40 -11.03 -5.87
CA TYR A 40 2.42 -9.95 -5.74
C TYR A 40 1.31 -10.30 -4.75
N ARG A 41 0.79 -11.52 -4.84
CA ARG A 41 -0.20 -12.03 -3.88
C ARG A 41 0.34 -12.03 -2.45
N ARG A 42 1.61 -12.45 -2.27
CA ARG A 42 2.27 -12.45 -0.94
C ARG A 42 2.46 -11.05 -0.40
N VAL A 43 2.94 -10.12 -1.21
CA VAL A 43 3.15 -8.71 -0.79
C VAL A 43 1.84 -8.10 -0.29
N TRP A 44 0.77 -8.21 -1.07
CA TRP A 44 -0.54 -7.71 -0.67
C TRP A 44 -1.11 -8.45 0.55
N GLY A 45 -0.91 -9.77 0.64
CA GLY A 45 -1.33 -10.56 1.80
C GLY A 45 -0.62 -10.15 3.08
N LEU A 46 0.69 -9.94 3.04
CA LEU A 46 1.45 -9.45 4.19
C LEU A 46 1.04 -8.03 4.59
N LEU A 47 0.83 -7.16 3.62
CA LEU A 47 0.35 -5.81 3.88
C LEU A 47 -1.05 -5.83 4.51
N TRP A 48 -1.94 -6.72 4.07
CA TRP A 48 -3.28 -6.84 4.62
C TRP A 48 -3.28 -7.21 6.11
N ILE A 49 -2.33 -8.02 6.58
CA ILE A 49 -2.21 -8.35 8.01
C ILE A 49 -1.92 -7.10 8.85
N SER A 50 -1.07 -6.22 8.37
CA SER A 50 -0.61 -5.04 9.10
C SER A 50 -1.44 -3.78 8.84
N ARG A 51 -1.92 -3.60 7.61
CA ARG A 51 -2.62 -2.41 7.09
C ARG A 51 -3.82 -2.80 6.21
N PRO A 52 -4.79 -3.56 6.76
CA PRO A 52 -5.94 -4.05 5.98
C PRO A 52 -6.72 -2.91 5.34
N GLU A 53 -6.84 -1.78 6.02
CA GLU A 53 -7.56 -0.60 5.53
C GLU A 53 -6.95 -0.02 4.25
N LEU A 54 -5.63 0.03 4.14
CA LEU A 54 -4.98 0.52 2.93
C LEU A 54 -5.08 -0.48 1.78
N VAL A 55 -5.05 -1.78 2.08
CA VAL A 55 -5.22 -2.82 1.06
C VAL A 55 -6.64 -2.82 0.49
N GLU A 56 -7.66 -2.58 1.30
CA GLU A 56 -9.03 -2.43 0.80
C GLU A 56 -9.17 -1.19 -0.10
N TRP A 57 -8.61 -0.05 0.29
CA TRP A 57 -8.59 1.15 -0.55
C TRP A 57 -7.76 0.98 -1.83
N ALA A 58 -6.70 0.15 -1.79
CA ALA A 58 -5.90 -0.17 -2.98
C ALA A 58 -6.57 -1.18 -3.92
N HIS A 59 -7.80 -1.65 -3.67
CA HIS A 59 -8.50 -2.63 -4.50
C HIS A 59 -8.50 -2.30 -6.00
N PRO A 60 -8.70 -1.04 -6.47
CA PRO A 60 -8.60 -0.71 -7.89
C PRO A 60 -7.25 -1.05 -8.54
N LEU A 61 -6.18 -1.13 -7.74
CA LEU A 61 -4.84 -1.48 -8.19
C LEU A 61 -4.50 -2.96 -8.03
N ARG A 62 -5.15 -3.68 -7.11
CA ARG A 62 -4.83 -5.07 -6.79
C ARG A 62 -5.91 -6.10 -7.15
N GLY A 63 -7.18 -5.69 -7.29
CA GLY A 63 -8.34 -6.60 -7.42
C GLY A 63 -8.22 -7.61 -8.56
N TRP A 64 -7.44 -7.33 -9.59
CA TRP A 64 -7.14 -8.28 -10.66
C TRP A 64 -6.39 -9.54 -10.18
N LEU A 65 -5.74 -9.51 -9.01
CA LEU A 65 -5.05 -10.66 -8.41
C LEU A 65 -6.04 -11.66 -7.79
N ASP A 66 -7.25 -11.23 -7.51
CA ASP A 66 -8.30 -12.04 -6.87
C ASP A 66 -8.97 -12.99 -7.88
N GLU A 67 -8.72 -12.82 -9.18
CA GLU A 67 -9.19 -13.75 -10.22
C GLU A 67 -8.45 -15.09 -10.08
N GLU A 68 -9.19 -16.21 -10.05
CA GLU A 68 -8.64 -17.56 -9.86
C GLU A 68 -7.70 -17.94 -10.99
N GLU A 69 -8.09 -17.67 -12.24
CA GLU A 69 -7.30 -17.97 -13.43
C GLU A 69 -6.82 -16.69 -14.11
N GLN A 70 -5.52 -16.64 -14.37
CA GLN A 70 -4.90 -15.54 -15.10
C GLN A 70 -4.64 -15.96 -16.55
N SER A 71 -5.12 -15.18 -17.50
CA SER A 71 -4.85 -15.46 -18.92
C SER A 71 -3.35 -15.36 -19.24
N THR A 72 -2.89 -16.15 -20.22
CA THR A 72 -1.50 -16.10 -20.69
C THR A 72 -1.06 -14.68 -21.09
N ASN A 73 -1.95 -13.92 -21.73
CA ASN A 73 -1.68 -12.54 -22.12
C ASN A 73 -1.47 -11.63 -20.90
N ARG A 74 -2.25 -11.84 -19.82
CA ARG A 74 -2.10 -11.09 -18.58
C ARG A 74 -0.79 -11.42 -17.87
N LEU A 75 -0.42 -12.70 -17.81
CA LEU A 75 0.86 -13.13 -17.26
C LEU A 75 2.05 -12.57 -18.05
N ALA A 76 1.98 -12.58 -19.37
CA ALA A 76 2.99 -11.95 -20.22
C ALA A 76 3.08 -10.43 -19.96
N ALA A 77 1.94 -9.75 -19.78
CA ALA A 77 1.93 -8.32 -19.44
C ALA A 77 2.48 -8.05 -18.03
N VAL A 78 2.21 -8.92 -17.05
CA VAL A 78 2.83 -8.84 -15.71
C VAL A 78 4.35 -8.86 -15.87
N HIS A 79 4.88 -9.86 -16.54
CA HIS A 79 6.31 -10.03 -16.71
C HIS A 79 6.96 -8.83 -17.45
N ALA A 80 6.37 -8.42 -18.58
CA ALA A 80 6.93 -7.33 -19.40
C ALA A 80 6.94 -5.99 -18.65
N VAL A 81 5.83 -5.63 -17.97
CA VAL A 81 5.74 -4.37 -17.21
C VAL A 81 6.67 -4.39 -16.00
N THR A 82 6.75 -5.52 -15.29
CA THR A 82 7.67 -5.68 -14.16
C THR A 82 9.12 -5.49 -14.60
N ARG A 83 9.54 -6.18 -15.64
CA ARG A 83 10.90 -6.03 -16.18
C ARG A 83 11.19 -4.58 -16.55
N ALA A 84 10.31 -3.96 -17.32
CA ALA A 84 10.50 -2.56 -17.73
C ALA A 84 10.61 -1.62 -16.53
N ALA A 85 9.77 -1.79 -15.51
CA ALA A 85 9.82 -0.98 -14.30
C ALA A 85 11.14 -1.18 -13.52
N LEU A 86 11.61 -2.42 -13.38
CA LEU A 86 12.87 -2.74 -12.71
C LEU A 86 14.07 -2.21 -13.49
N GLU A 87 14.10 -2.43 -14.80
CA GLU A 87 15.20 -1.99 -15.69
C GLU A 87 15.29 -0.46 -15.81
N THR A 88 14.19 0.26 -15.52
CA THR A 88 14.16 1.74 -15.50
C THR A 88 14.39 2.34 -14.11
N GLY A 89 14.78 1.55 -13.10
CA GLY A 89 15.18 2.07 -11.79
C GLY A 89 14.02 2.33 -10.81
N LEU A 90 12.87 1.64 -10.96
CA LEU A 90 11.75 1.84 -10.04
C LEU A 90 12.14 1.65 -8.57
N LEU A 91 12.90 0.59 -8.27
CA LEU A 91 13.27 0.29 -6.88
C LEU A 91 14.31 1.26 -6.31
N GLU A 92 15.10 1.91 -7.15
CA GLU A 92 15.98 3.01 -6.73
C GLU A 92 15.18 4.20 -6.17
N LEU A 93 13.96 4.41 -6.67
CA LEU A 93 13.06 5.48 -6.22
C LEU A 93 12.17 5.08 -5.05
N THR A 94 11.87 3.80 -4.87
CA THR A 94 10.78 3.38 -3.97
C THR A 94 11.19 2.38 -2.91
N ALA A 95 12.33 1.71 -3.01
CA ALA A 95 12.69 0.59 -2.15
C ALA A 95 13.71 0.93 -1.04
N ASP A 96 14.22 2.15 -0.99
CA ASP A 96 15.15 2.58 0.07
C ASP A 96 14.57 2.34 1.47
N ALA A 97 15.42 2.03 2.45
CA ALA A 97 15.03 1.87 3.84
C ALA A 97 14.56 3.21 4.44
N ASP A 98 15.22 4.32 4.08
CA ASP A 98 14.87 5.67 4.52
C ASP A 98 13.62 6.19 3.78
N PRO A 99 12.52 6.48 4.49
CA PRO A 99 11.33 7.05 3.87
C PRO A 99 11.54 8.45 3.28
N SER A 100 12.59 9.18 3.65
CA SER A 100 12.91 10.49 3.07
C SER A 100 13.21 10.34 1.59
N TRP A 101 14.03 9.36 1.21
CA TRP A 101 14.34 9.06 -0.20
C TRP A 101 13.09 8.62 -0.97
N ARG A 102 12.27 7.75 -0.39
CA ARG A 102 11.05 7.26 -1.05
C ARG A 102 9.99 8.32 -1.26
N SER A 103 10.00 9.41 -0.50
CA SER A 103 9.08 10.53 -0.63
C SER A 103 9.61 11.70 -1.44
N GLU A 104 10.77 11.58 -2.07
CA GLU A 104 11.23 12.58 -3.03
C GLU A 104 10.36 12.63 -4.29
N THR A 105 9.82 11.48 -4.70
CA THR A 105 9.06 11.37 -5.95
C THR A 105 7.71 10.70 -5.73
N ASP A 106 6.65 11.24 -6.34
CA ASP A 106 5.36 10.57 -6.51
C ASP A 106 5.34 9.76 -7.82
N VAL A 107 5.90 8.56 -7.78
CA VAL A 107 5.97 7.66 -8.95
C VAL A 107 4.59 7.31 -9.48
N LEU A 108 3.62 7.02 -8.59
CA LEU A 108 2.26 6.67 -9.02
C LEU A 108 1.52 7.88 -9.59
N GLY A 109 1.74 9.07 -9.05
CA GLY A 109 1.20 10.32 -9.59
C GLY A 109 1.70 10.61 -10.99
N PHE A 110 3.00 10.46 -11.21
CA PHE A 110 3.58 10.59 -12.56
C PHE A 110 2.93 9.60 -13.54
N LEU A 111 2.85 8.32 -13.17
CA LEU A 111 2.25 7.30 -14.03
C LEU A 111 0.78 7.55 -14.34
N VAL A 112 -0.02 7.94 -13.35
CA VAL A 112 -1.45 8.24 -13.55
C VAL A 112 -1.60 9.43 -14.47
N THR A 113 -0.76 10.45 -14.33
CA THR A 113 -0.78 11.65 -15.18
C THR A 113 -0.43 11.32 -16.62
N GLU A 114 0.65 10.56 -16.85
CA GLU A 114 1.13 10.24 -18.19
C GLU A 114 0.24 9.21 -18.93
N LEU A 115 -0.31 8.24 -18.19
CA LEU A 115 -1.10 7.17 -18.80
C LEU A 115 -2.57 7.55 -19.02
N ARG A 116 -3.07 8.61 -18.42
CA ARG A 116 -4.41 9.10 -18.66
C ARG A 116 -4.50 9.91 -19.95
N SER A 117 -5.49 9.59 -20.78
CA SER A 117 -5.77 10.42 -21.93
C SER A 117 -6.22 11.82 -21.51
N ARG A 118 -5.94 12.83 -22.35
CA ARG A 118 -6.35 14.20 -22.11
C ARG A 118 -7.86 14.31 -21.86
N GLY A 119 -8.68 13.63 -22.66
CA GLY A 119 -10.13 13.65 -22.47
C GLY A 119 -10.59 13.01 -21.14
N ALA A 120 -9.89 11.98 -20.64
CA ALA A 120 -10.22 11.41 -19.32
C ALA A 120 -9.85 12.35 -18.18
N ARG A 121 -8.76 13.11 -18.30
CA ARG A 121 -8.38 14.16 -17.32
C ARG A 121 -9.37 15.32 -17.33
N GLU A 122 -9.74 15.79 -18.50
CA GLU A 122 -10.75 16.86 -18.67
C GLU A 122 -12.12 16.47 -18.12
N ALA A 123 -12.56 15.23 -18.33
CA ALA A 123 -13.84 14.72 -17.83
C ALA A 123 -13.91 14.65 -16.30
N LEU A 124 -12.79 14.45 -15.63
CA LEU A 124 -12.68 14.42 -14.16
C LEU A 124 -12.26 15.78 -13.57
N GLY A 125 -12.03 16.80 -14.40
CA GLY A 125 -11.50 18.09 -13.94
C GLY A 125 -10.12 17.96 -13.26
N GLN A 126 -9.36 16.91 -13.56
CA GLN A 126 -8.09 16.65 -12.89
C GLN A 126 -6.98 17.59 -13.36
N VAL A 127 -6.47 18.34 -12.41
CA VAL A 127 -5.26 19.16 -12.57
C VAL A 127 -4.25 18.67 -11.53
N HIS A 128 -3.16 18.09 -11.99
CA HIS A 128 -2.08 17.69 -11.09
C HIS A 128 -1.20 18.89 -10.76
N THR A 129 -1.06 19.17 -9.47
CA THR A 129 -0.18 20.22 -8.99
C THR A 129 1.29 19.80 -9.22
N PRO A 130 2.12 20.64 -9.86
CA PRO A 130 3.53 20.33 -10.02
C PRO A 130 4.23 20.09 -8.67
N PRO A 131 5.23 19.18 -8.60
CA PRO A 131 5.91 18.83 -7.35
C PRO A 131 6.47 20.06 -6.61
N GLU A 132 7.08 20.99 -7.32
CA GLU A 132 7.66 22.20 -6.75
C GLU A 132 6.61 23.12 -6.11
N MET A 133 5.40 23.13 -6.67
CA MET A 133 4.27 23.85 -6.09
C MET A 133 3.73 23.15 -4.85
N CYS A 134 3.71 21.82 -4.84
CA CYS A 134 3.35 21.06 -3.64
C CYS A 134 4.35 21.36 -2.50
N ASP A 135 5.64 21.37 -2.79
CA ASP A 135 6.69 21.65 -1.80
C ASP A 135 6.58 23.08 -1.26
N LEU A 136 6.34 24.06 -2.14
CA LEU A 136 6.11 25.45 -1.73
C LEU A 136 4.86 25.56 -0.83
N MET A 137 3.75 24.95 -1.22
CA MET A 137 2.52 24.99 -0.44
C MET A 137 2.68 24.32 0.92
N ALA A 138 3.36 23.17 1.00
CA ALA A 138 3.67 22.51 2.26
C ALA A 138 4.51 23.41 3.17
N CYS A 139 5.57 24.01 2.64
CA CYS A 139 6.40 24.95 3.36
C CYS A 139 5.58 26.15 3.89
N MET A 140 4.76 26.78 3.06
CA MET A 140 3.95 27.94 3.45
C MET A 140 2.88 27.60 4.50
N THR A 141 2.32 26.40 4.42
CA THR A 141 1.24 25.95 5.34
C THR A 141 1.78 25.50 6.68
N LEU A 142 2.94 24.83 6.69
CA LEU A 142 3.46 24.17 7.89
C LEU A 142 4.59 24.95 8.57
N SER A 143 5.15 25.99 7.91
CA SER A 143 6.21 26.79 8.51
C SER A 143 5.67 27.70 9.61
N GLY A 144 6.33 27.66 10.75
CA GLY A 144 5.93 28.48 11.91
C GLY A 144 4.72 27.96 12.69
N GLU A 145 4.07 26.91 12.23
CA GLU A 145 2.96 26.26 12.94
C GLU A 145 3.49 25.34 14.03
N ASP A 146 3.00 25.54 15.26
CA ASP A 146 3.19 24.60 16.36
C ASP A 146 2.15 23.48 16.25
N LEU A 147 2.44 22.50 15.40
CA LEU A 147 1.57 21.34 15.16
C LEU A 147 1.83 20.31 16.26
N PRO A 148 0.90 20.11 17.20
CA PRO A 148 1.05 19.06 18.23
C PRO A 148 0.99 17.67 17.57
N GLU A 149 1.63 16.70 18.21
CA GLU A 149 1.45 15.30 17.83
C GLU A 149 -0.03 14.91 17.84
N GLY A 150 -0.46 14.19 16.82
CA GLY A 150 -1.87 13.84 16.64
C GLY A 150 -2.70 14.87 15.91
N ALA A 151 -2.12 16.02 15.52
CA ALA A 151 -2.80 16.98 14.65
C ALA A 151 -3.23 16.32 13.33
N TRP A 152 -4.35 16.81 12.80
CA TRP A 152 -4.92 16.33 11.55
C TRP A 152 -4.41 17.15 10.37
N LEU A 153 -3.92 16.46 9.38
CA LEU A 153 -3.51 17.00 8.08
C LEU A 153 -4.46 16.41 7.02
N GLY A 154 -5.31 17.25 6.47
CA GLY A 154 -6.36 16.86 5.55
C GLY A 154 -6.14 17.43 4.14
N GLU A 155 -6.38 16.62 3.12
CA GLU A 155 -6.38 17.01 1.72
C GLU A 155 -7.67 16.50 1.05
N PRO A 156 -8.64 17.40 0.76
CA PRO A 156 -9.95 17.00 0.23
C PRO A 156 -9.96 16.67 -1.27
N ALA A 157 -8.89 16.97 -2.00
CA ALA A 157 -8.71 16.68 -3.42
C ALA A 157 -7.30 16.16 -3.67
N ALA A 158 -6.96 15.07 -2.99
CA ALA A 158 -5.60 14.60 -2.82
C ALA A 158 -4.90 14.15 -4.12
N GLY A 159 -5.66 13.83 -5.17
CA GLY A 159 -5.08 13.17 -6.33
C GLY A 159 -4.40 11.87 -5.89
N THR A 160 -3.15 11.71 -6.23
CA THR A 160 -2.32 10.59 -5.77
C THR A 160 -1.58 10.88 -4.45
N GLY A 161 -1.79 12.06 -3.87
CA GLY A 161 -1.20 12.48 -2.60
C GLY A 161 0.00 13.43 -2.74
N GLY A 162 0.17 14.14 -3.85
CA GLY A 162 1.32 15.00 -4.08
C GLY A 162 1.57 16.05 -2.99
N LEU A 163 0.51 16.73 -2.52
CA LEU A 163 0.60 17.68 -1.40
C LEU A 163 0.92 16.98 -0.07
N VAL A 164 0.37 15.78 0.14
CA VAL A 164 0.64 14.95 1.33
C VAL A 164 2.10 14.50 1.35
N ARG A 165 2.66 14.10 0.18
CA ARG A 165 4.08 13.80 0.01
C ARG A 165 4.94 14.97 0.47
N ALA A 166 4.65 16.15 -0.09
CA ALA A 166 5.40 17.37 0.22
C ALA A 166 5.31 17.74 1.70
N ALA A 167 4.13 17.61 2.30
CA ALA A 167 3.94 17.85 3.73
C ALA A 167 4.74 16.87 4.59
N ALA A 168 4.73 15.57 4.24
CA ALA A 168 5.52 14.56 4.95
C ALA A 168 7.02 14.82 4.82
N GLN A 169 7.48 15.23 3.64
CA GLN A 169 8.88 15.57 3.42
C GLN A 169 9.29 16.80 4.24
N TYR A 170 8.50 17.86 4.21
CA TYR A 170 8.74 19.07 5.00
C TYR A 170 8.80 18.77 6.52
N LEU A 171 7.91 17.90 7.03
CA LEU A 171 7.94 17.48 8.43
C LEU A 171 9.27 16.78 8.78
N ARG A 172 9.76 15.87 7.93
CA ARG A 172 11.05 15.19 8.14
C ARG A 172 12.22 16.16 8.14
N GLU A 173 12.28 17.06 7.17
CA GLU A 173 13.30 18.09 7.06
C GLU A 173 13.31 19.05 8.27
N SER A 174 12.13 19.24 8.87
CA SER A 174 11.96 20.00 10.12
C SER A 174 12.21 19.19 11.39
N GLY A 175 12.69 17.94 11.28
CA GLY A 175 12.97 17.06 12.41
C GLY A 175 11.73 16.46 13.07
N ARG A 176 10.56 16.50 12.40
CA ARG A 176 9.30 15.96 12.89
C ARG A 176 8.98 14.64 12.19
N ASP A 177 8.40 13.70 12.92
CA ASP A 177 8.02 12.40 12.38
C ASP A 177 6.60 12.44 11.77
N PRO A 178 6.42 12.22 10.46
CA PRO A 178 5.11 12.17 9.82
C PRO A 178 4.15 11.15 10.46
N ARG A 179 4.67 10.09 11.08
CA ARG A 179 3.87 9.05 11.76
C ARG A 179 3.17 9.57 13.02
N ALA A 180 3.61 10.71 13.54
CA ALA A 180 3.00 11.34 14.71
C ALA A 180 1.65 12.02 14.39
N TYR A 181 1.30 12.20 13.11
CA TYR A 181 0.11 12.93 12.66
C TYR A 181 -1.01 12.02 12.17
N VAL A 182 -2.21 12.58 12.01
CA VAL A 182 -3.35 11.93 11.35
C VAL A 182 -3.48 12.47 9.94
N TRP A 183 -3.43 11.60 8.96
CA TRP A 183 -3.54 11.95 7.55
C TRP A 183 -4.93 11.60 7.03
N ALA A 184 -5.66 12.58 6.51
CA ALA A 184 -6.97 12.39 5.88
C ALA A 184 -6.89 12.79 4.40
N MET A 185 -7.04 11.84 3.51
CA MET A 185 -6.95 12.03 2.06
C MET A 185 -8.27 11.65 1.41
N ASN A 186 -8.82 12.56 0.63
CA ASN A 186 -10.00 12.28 -0.17
C ASN A 186 -9.74 12.61 -1.63
N ASP A 187 -10.29 11.82 -2.54
CA ASP A 187 -10.36 12.17 -3.97
C ASP A 187 -11.63 11.58 -4.58
N LEU A 188 -12.16 12.24 -5.61
CA LEU A 188 -13.33 11.75 -6.33
C LEU A 188 -13.01 10.52 -7.20
N ASP A 189 -11.76 10.38 -7.62
CA ASP A 189 -11.30 9.30 -8.48
C ASP A 189 -10.81 8.09 -7.68
N PRO A 190 -11.44 6.90 -7.86
CA PRO A 190 -11.04 5.68 -7.15
C PRO A 190 -9.58 5.25 -7.39
N ILE A 191 -9.03 5.54 -8.59
CA ILE A 191 -7.64 5.20 -8.89
C ILE A 191 -6.69 6.12 -8.10
N SER A 192 -7.00 7.40 -8.01
CA SER A 192 -6.25 8.37 -7.21
C SER A 192 -6.26 7.99 -5.73
N SER A 193 -7.45 7.72 -5.17
CA SER A 193 -7.58 7.25 -3.77
C SER A 193 -6.81 5.95 -3.51
N ALA A 194 -6.81 5.02 -4.48
CA ALA A 194 -6.01 3.80 -4.38
C ALA A 194 -4.50 4.07 -4.42
N CYS A 195 -4.05 5.04 -5.22
CA CYS A 195 -2.65 5.48 -5.21
C CYS A 195 -2.28 6.11 -3.86
N CYS A 196 -3.15 6.92 -3.24
CA CYS A 196 -2.95 7.43 -1.89
C CYS A 196 -2.72 6.32 -0.87
N ALA A 197 -3.46 5.20 -0.97
CA ALA A 197 -3.29 4.07 -0.07
C ALA A 197 -1.90 3.42 -0.19
N VAL A 198 -1.40 3.23 -1.41
CA VAL A 198 -0.05 2.71 -1.66
C VAL A 198 1.00 3.72 -1.20
N ASN A 199 0.86 4.97 -1.59
CA ASN A 199 1.79 6.05 -1.28
C ASN A 199 1.90 6.29 0.24
N ALA A 200 0.81 6.11 1.00
CA ALA A 200 0.86 6.18 2.46
C ALA A 200 1.82 5.15 3.09
N VAL A 201 1.98 3.98 2.45
CA VAL A 201 2.97 2.96 2.86
C VAL A 201 4.36 3.30 2.34
N VAL A 202 4.46 3.74 1.08
CA VAL A 202 5.74 4.09 0.46
C VAL A 202 6.40 5.24 1.21
N TRP A 203 5.63 6.28 1.55
CA TRP A 203 6.11 7.48 2.25
C TRP A 203 6.12 7.34 3.78
N ASP A 204 5.77 6.18 4.31
CA ASP A 204 5.73 5.89 5.75
C ASP A 204 4.99 6.96 6.58
N LEU A 205 3.72 7.21 6.21
CA LEU A 205 2.86 8.16 6.90
C LEU A 205 2.35 7.66 8.26
N GLY A 206 2.76 6.47 8.66
CA GLY A 206 2.36 5.86 9.92
C GLY A 206 0.99 5.18 9.85
N ARG A 207 0.42 4.91 11.03
CA ARG A 207 -0.79 4.08 11.16
C ARG A 207 -2.10 4.88 11.13
N ARG A 208 -2.04 6.19 11.29
CA ARG A 208 -3.20 7.06 11.37
C ARG A 208 -3.48 7.71 10.01
N VAL A 209 -3.82 6.87 9.04
CA VAL A 209 -4.17 7.27 7.67
C VAL A 209 -5.63 6.93 7.43
N LEU A 210 -6.37 7.90 6.91
CA LEU A 210 -7.75 7.79 6.48
C LEU A 210 -7.82 8.13 5.00
N ILE A 211 -8.49 7.29 4.26
CA ILE A 211 -8.73 7.52 2.83
C ILE A 211 -10.22 7.45 2.59
N SER A 212 -10.71 8.34 1.75
CA SER A 212 -12.09 8.34 1.27
C SER A 212 -12.11 8.59 -0.23
N CYS A 213 -13.21 8.18 -0.86
CA CYS A 213 -13.46 8.44 -2.27
C CYS A 213 -14.88 8.98 -2.40
N THR A 214 -15.02 10.31 -2.23
CA THR A 214 -16.30 10.99 -2.16
C THR A 214 -16.25 12.31 -2.89
N ASP A 215 -17.42 12.80 -3.30
CA ASP A 215 -17.57 14.17 -3.76
C ASP A 215 -17.62 15.10 -2.53
N THR A 216 -16.51 15.70 -2.20
CA THR A 216 -16.36 16.58 -1.02
C THR A 216 -17.32 17.77 -1.05
N LEU A 217 -17.69 18.25 -2.24
CA LEU A 217 -18.60 19.40 -2.38
C LEU A 217 -20.06 19.02 -2.12
N HIS A 218 -20.43 17.77 -2.37
CA HIS A 218 -21.82 17.29 -2.21
C HIS A 218 -22.00 16.46 -0.94
N GLU A 219 -21.02 15.66 -0.56
CA GLU A 219 -21.11 14.67 0.52
C GLU A 219 -20.34 15.07 1.78
N GLY A 220 -19.58 16.17 1.74
CA GLY A 220 -18.63 16.54 2.80
C GLY A 220 -17.31 15.79 2.71
N ASP A 221 -16.48 15.91 3.72
CA ASP A 221 -15.11 15.39 3.70
C ASP A 221 -14.96 13.86 3.82
N GLY A 222 -16.05 13.15 4.06
CA GLY A 222 -16.04 11.69 4.18
C GLY A 222 -15.27 11.11 5.37
N THR A 223 -14.69 11.95 6.23
CA THR A 223 -13.78 11.52 7.31
C THR A 223 -14.47 10.60 8.33
N GLU A 224 -15.70 10.91 8.74
CA GLU A 224 -16.45 10.08 9.68
C GLU A 224 -16.73 8.68 9.08
N ARG A 225 -17.10 8.65 7.80
CA ARG A 225 -17.30 7.40 7.07
C ARG A 225 -16.01 6.59 6.97
N ALA A 226 -14.89 7.23 6.61
CA ALA A 226 -13.59 6.59 6.53
C ALA A 226 -13.13 6.01 7.89
N LEU A 227 -13.42 6.71 9.00
CA LEU A 227 -13.16 6.20 10.36
C LEU A 227 -13.99 4.96 10.69
N ALA A 228 -15.28 4.98 10.35
CA ALA A 228 -16.18 3.85 10.59
C ALA A 228 -15.78 2.64 9.74
N GLU A 229 -15.50 2.84 8.45
CA GLU A 229 -15.02 1.80 7.53
C GLU A 229 -13.69 1.20 8.01
N ARG A 230 -12.73 2.04 8.38
CA ARG A 230 -11.46 1.60 8.95
C ARG A 230 -11.66 0.71 10.18
N THR A 231 -12.52 1.11 11.11
CA THR A 231 -12.82 0.35 12.30
C THR A 231 -13.42 -1.01 11.95
N ALA A 232 -14.37 -1.06 11.03
CA ALA A 232 -15.00 -2.30 10.58
C ALA A 232 -13.99 -3.24 9.88
N ILE A 233 -13.07 -2.69 9.08
CA ILE A 233 -12.03 -3.46 8.41
C ILE A 233 -11.07 -4.11 9.42
N PHE A 234 -10.64 -3.36 10.44
CA PHE A 234 -9.78 -3.92 11.49
C PHE A 234 -10.50 -5.00 12.30
N ALA A 235 -11.77 -4.80 12.67
CA ALA A 235 -12.56 -5.80 13.38
C ALA A 235 -12.67 -7.10 12.55
N ARG A 236 -12.94 -6.99 11.25
CA ARG A 236 -12.98 -8.13 10.33
C ARG A 236 -11.65 -8.86 10.24
N ARG A 237 -10.54 -8.13 10.12
CA ARG A 237 -9.19 -8.72 10.13
C ARG A 237 -8.96 -9.51 11.41
N ASP A 238 -9.24 -8.93 12.58
CA ASP A 238 -9.01 -9.56 13.88
C ASP A 238 -9.85 -10.82 14.04
N GLU A 239 -11.09 -10.82 13.57
CA GLU A 239 -11.94 -12.00 13.53
C GLU A 239 -11.34 -13.12 12.65
N LEU A 240 -10.86 -12.79 11.45
CA LEU A 240 -10.26 -13.74 10.53
C LEU A 240 -8.97 -14.33 11.08
N ILE A 241 -8.10 -13.50 11.67
CA ILE A 241 -6.87 -13.96 12.32
C ILE A 241 -7.20 -14.88 13.50
N GLY A 242 -8.16 -14.52 14.35
CA GLY A 242 -8.59 -15.36 15.48
C GLY A 242 -9.12 -16.71 15.03
N ARG A 243 -9.92 -16.76 13.97
CA ARG A 243 -10.39 -18.02 13.37
C ARG A 243 -9.23 -18.86 12.84
N ALA A 244 -8.27 -18.25 12.14
CA ALA A 244 -7.09 -18.96 11.62
C ALA A 244 -6.24 -19.55 12.76
N GLN A 245 -6.03 -18.80 13.83
CA GLN A 245 -5.32 -19.26 15.01
C GLN A 245 -6.04 -20.46 15.69
N THR A 246 -7.36 -20.39 15.80
CA THR A 246 -8.17 -21.50 16.36
C THR A 246 -8.03 -22.77 15.53
N ILE A 247 -8.08 -22.64 14.20
CA ILE A 247 -7.90 -23.76 13.28
C ILE A 247 -6.49 -24.35 13.43
N ALA A 248 -5.45 -23.51 13.45
CA ALA A 248 -4.06 -23.97 13.62
C ALA A 248 -3.88 -24.72 14.94
N ALA A 249 -4.35 -24.18 16.07
CA ALA A 249 -4.31 -24.83 17.37
C ALA A 249 -5.07 -26.17 17.40
N THR A 250 -6.18 -26.27 16.65
CA THR A 250 -6.93 -27.53 16.52
C THR A 250 -6.12 -28.58 15.77
N TYR A 251 -5.47 -28.21 14.66
CA TYR A 251 -4.58 -29.13 13.93
C TYR A 251 -3.38 -29.59 14.77
N GLU A 252 -2.77 -28.70 15.52
CA GLU A 252 -1.67 -29.04 16.44
C GLU A 252 -2.14 -30.06 17.49
N ALA A 253 -3.29 -29.81 18.14
CA ALA A 253 -3.84 -30.74 19.14
C ALA A 253 -4.18 -32.12 18.53
N ILE A 254 -4.73 -32.18 17.31
CA ILE A 254 -5.00 -33.45 16.61
C ILE A 254 -3.69 -34.20 16.36
N SER A 255 -2.65 -33.50 15.85
CA SER A 255 -1.34 -34.09 15.59
C SER A 255 -0.69 -34.65 16.87
N GLU A 256 -0.79 -33.93 17.99
CA GLU A 256 -0.30 -34.43 19.29
C GLU A 256 -1.03 -35.69 19.74
N VAL A 257 -2.35 -35.76 19.56
CA VAL A 257 -3.15 -36.96 19.89
C VAL A 257 -2.76 -38.15 19.00
N GLU A 258 -2.59 -37.92 17.69
CA GLU A 258 -2.14 -38.95 16.75
C GLU A 258 -0.75 -39.50 17.12
N ASP A 259 0.17 -38.61 17.52
CA ASP A 259 1.49 -38.99 18.00
C ASP A 259 1.44 -39.82 19.29
N LEU A 260 0.55 -39.48 20.22
CA LEU A 260 0.37 -40.23 21.47
C LEU A 260 -0.18 -41.61 21.20
N ILE A 261 -1.14 -41.75 20.29
CA ILE A 261 -1.74 -43.06 19.89
C ILE A 261 -0.67 -43.92 19.19
N SER A 262 0.14 -43.33 18.32
CA SER A 262 1.14 -44.08 17.54
C SER A 262 2.30 -44.59 18.39
N ARG A 263 2.62 -43.92 19.52
CA ARG A 263 3.67 -44.35 20.45
C ARG A 263 3.28 -45.59 21.30
N GLY A 264 2.03 -45.98 21.33
CA GLY A 264 1.52 -47.14 22.05
C GLY A 264 1.73 -47.10 23.58
N PRO A 265 1.11 -47.96 24.37
CA PRO A 265 1.38 -48.05 25.77
C PRO A 265 2.82 -48.56 25.96
N GLY A 266 3.68 -47.79 26.64
CA GLY A 266 5.02 -48.24 26.96
C GLY A 266 5.00 -49.56 27.70
N PRO A 267 6.09 -50.39 27.64
CA PRO A 267 6.12 -51.69 28.26
C PRO A 267 5.77 -51.56 29.75
N ALA A 268 4.72 -52.29 30.17
CA ALA A 268 4.36 -52.35 31.58
C ALA A 268 5.55 -52.80 32.40
N LYS A 269 6.00 -52.00 33.32
CA LYS A 269 6.99 -52.45 34.33
C LYS A 269 6.32 -53.53 35.17
N VAL A 270 6.61 -54.79 34.85
CA VAL A 270 6.33 -55.91 35.71
C VAL A 270 7.25 -55.84 36.90
N SER A 271 6.69 -55.63 38.08
CA SER A 271 7.39 -55.65 39.38
C SER A 271 7.56 -57.08 39.83
#